data_8d4eef71e8e1406ece53e681f07f0010
#
_entry.id   8d4eef71e8e1406ece53e681f07f0010
#
_cell.length_a   1.000
_cell.length_b   1.000
_cell.length_c   1.000
_cell.angle_alpha   90.00
_cell.angle_beta   90.00
_cell.angle_gamma   90.00
#
_symmetry.space_group_name_H-M   'P 1'
#
loop_
_entity.id
_entity.type
_entity.pdbx_description
1 polymer ?
#
loop_
_entity_poly.entity_id
_entity_poly.type
_entity_poly.pdbx_seq_one_letter_code
_entity_poly.pdbx_strand_id
1 'polypeptide(L)'
;MCGIVGYVGLDTAPDGNKFDHNAYDVVLEGLRRQEYRGYDSAGVALVCPDGIVFRKKAGKLLNLENEVKENPLPETQIGIGHTRWATHGGPTDNNAHPHVVDNGRLAVVHNGIIENFAELRAELLAEGVEFASQTDTEVAAATIASIYNKLGTGDLTEAVRVASNRLEGAFTILAIHADHPDRVVATRRNSPLVIGLGENENFLGSDVSAFIDYTKEAVEMGQDQIVTITGTDYSIIDFEGNPAEGKPFHIEWDAAAAEKGGFNSFMEKEIHEQPAAVEQTLMGRLDENGNLTLDELNIDDSVLRTIDKIIVVACGTAAYAGQVARYAIEHWCRIPTEVELAHEFRYRDPIVNEKTLIVALSQSGETMDTLMAVRHAREQGAKVISICNTHGSTLPRESDAALYTHAGPEIAVASTKAFLAQITAAYLLGLYLAQLRGNKYKDEIASILAELQNMPAKIQKVIDNDTQVKELGVEMKDASSVIFLGRHVGFPVAMEGALKLKEITYIHAEGFAAGELKHGPIALIDEGQPVIVVVPSANGRDSLHGKVVSNIQEVRARGAFTIVIAEEGDEAVKPYADRLITVPACPSLLQPLLATVPLQIFACALAEAKGLDVDQPRNLAKSVTVE
;
A
#
# COMPACT_ATOMS: atom_id res chain seq x y z
N MET A 1 -7.12 -1.08 5.23
CA MET A 1 -7.47 0.37 5.29
C MET A 1 -8.84 0.55 4.65
N CYS A 2 -9.69 1.38 5.23
CA CYS A 2 -11.04 1.62 4.72
C CYS A 2 -11.03 2.65 3.57
N GLY A 3 -12.04 2.63 2.70
CA GLY A 3 -12.29 3.68 1.72
C GLY A 3 -13.27 4.71 2.27
N ILE A 4 -12.95 6.00 2.16
CA ILE A 4 -13.84 7.11 2.50
C ILE A 4 -14.12 7.93 1.25
N VAL A 5 -15.37 8.31 1.07
CA VAL A 5 -15.82 9.24 0.03
C VAL A 5 -16.80 10.25 0.63
N GLY A 6 -16.60 11.53 0.32
CA GLY A 6 -17.54 12.60 0.60
C GLY A 6 -17.81 13.40 -0.66
N TYR A 7 -19.03 13.88 -0.83
CA TYR A 7 -19.47 14.64 -2.00
C TYR A 7 -20.42 15.76 -1.62
N VAL A 8 -20.20 16.93 -2.24
CA VAL A 8 -21.13 18.06 -2.21
C VAL A 8 -21.22 18.67 -3.59
N GLY A 9 -22.40 18.68 -4.19
CA GLY A 9 -22.73 19.37 -5.45
C GLY A 9 -23.75 20.48 -5.22
N LEU A 10 -23.99 21.29 -6.25
CA LEU A 10 -25.08 22.25 -6.26
C LEU A 10 -26.36 21.57 -6.78
N ASP A 11 -27.53 21.97 -6.24
CA ASP A 11 -28.84 21.50 -6.76
C ASP A 11 -29.10 21.98 -8.19
N THR A 12 -28.56 23.15 -8.52
CA THR A 12 -28.75 23.80 -9.82
C THR A 12 -27.42 24.42 -10.27
N ALA A 13 -27.00 24.10 -11.48
CA ALA A 13 -25.83 24.72 -12.08
C ALA A 13 -26.07 26.25 -12.32
N PRO A 14 -25.01 27.06 -12.45
CA PRO A 14 -25.13 28.51 -12.68
C PRO A 14 -25.93 28.89 -13.93
N ASP A 15 -26.07 28.00 -14.91
CA ASP A 15 -26.87 28.16 -16.12
C ASP A 15 -28.38 27.89 -15.90
N GLY A 16 -28.76 27.48 -14.68
CA GLY A 16 -30.13 27.20 -14.28
C GLY A 16 -30.60 25.77 -14.59
N ASN A 17 -29.75 24.90 -15.12
CA ASN A 17 -30.06 23.49 -15.32
C ASN A 17 -29.86 22.69 -14.03
N LYS A 18 -30.58 21.55 -13.90
CA LYS A 18 -30.33 20.59 -12.82
C LYS A 18 -28.91 20.05 -12.99
N PHE A 19 -28.16 19.96 -11.90
CA PHE A 19 -26.83 19.37 -11.91
C PHE A 19 -26.93 17.87 -12.25
N ASP A 20 -26.05 17.37 -13.11
CA ASP A 20 -26.19 16.02 -13.66
C ASP A 20 -25.80 14.91 -12.68
N HIS A 21 -25.01 15.22 -11.64
CA HIS A 21 -24.52 14.26 -10.68
C HIS A 21 -25.44 14.13 -9.46
N ASN A 22 -25.65 12.89 -9.01
CA ASN A 22 -26.37 12.52 -7.80
C ASN A 22 -25.38 12.02 -6.76
N ALA A 23 -25.50 12.46 -5.51
CA ALA A 23 -24.57 12.12 -4.44
C ALA A 23 -24.39 10.60 -4.23
N TYR A 24 -25.48 9.83 -4.36
CA TYR A 24 -25.36 8.37 -4.25
C TYR A 24 -24.46 7.78 -5.33
N ASP A 25 -24.64 8.18 -6.58
CA ASP A 25 -23.90 7.62 -7.71
C ASP A 25 -22.41 7.99 -7.63
N VAL A 26 -22.12 9.25 -7.29
CA VAL A 26 -20.74 9.74 -7.11
C VAL A 26 -20.06 8.99 -5.96
N VAL A 27 -20.71 8.91 -4.80
CA VAL A 27 -20.18 8.22 -3.63
C VAL A 27 -19.98 6.74 -3.90
N LEU A 28 -20.96 6.08 -4.54
CA LEU A 28 -20.86 4.65 -4.88
C LEU A 28 -19.71 4.37 -5.84
N GLU A 29 -19.53 5.20 -6.88
CA GLU A 29 -18.43 5.03 -7.83
C GLU A 29 -17.06 5.22 -7.13
N GLY A 30 -16.94 6.25 -6.30
CA GLY A 30 -15.75 6.45 -5.48
C GLY A 30 -15.47 5.29 -4.53
N LEU A 31 -16.50 4.70 -3.90
CA LEU A 31 -16.35 3.51 -3.08
C LEU A 31 -15.94 2.28 -3.88
N ARG A 32 -16.48 2.12 -5.12
CA ARG A 32 -16.11 1.01 -6.01
C ARG A 32 -14.63 1.06 -6.36
N ARG A 33 -14.09 2.25 -6.63
CA ARG A 33 -12.66 2.45 -6.89
C ARG A 33 -11.78 2.25 -5.64
N GLN A 34 -12.37 2.30 -4.45
CA GLN A 34 -11.67 2.12 -3.19
C GLN A 34 -12.00 0.79 -2.48
N GLU A 35 -12.78 -0.11 -3.09
CA GLU A 35 -13.17 -1.38 -2.47
C GLU A 35 -11.96 -2.25 -2.10
N TYR A 36 -10.87 -2.16 -2.86
CA TYR A 36 -9.61 -2.85 -2.54
C TYR A 36 -9.01 -2.46 -1.17
N ARG A 37 -9.43 -1.33 -0.60
CA ARG A 37 -8.99 -0.85 0.72
C ARG A 37 -9.75 -1.50 1.88
N GLY A 38 -11.00 -1.95 1.66
CA GLY A 38 -11.80 -2.60 2.68
C GLY A 38 -13.10 -3.14 2.07
N TYR A 39 -13.47 -4.36 2.41
CA TYR A 39 -14.62 -5.07 1.83
C TYR A 39 -15.37 -5.93 2.84
N ASP A 40 -15.20 -5.66 4.15
CA ASP A 40 -15.93 -6.35 5.22
C ASP A 40 -17.34 -5.80 5.42
N SER A 41 -17.56 -4.54 5.06
CA SER A 41 -18.86 -3.90 4.98
C SER A 41 -18.79 -2.61 4.18
N ALA A 42 -19.94 -2.14 3.67
CA ALA A 42 -20.05 -0.87 2.98
C ALA A 42 -21.33 -0.14 3.38
N GLY A 43 -21.34 1.19 3.22
CA GLY A 43 -22.52 1.98 3.45
C GLY A 43 -22.41 3.42 3.01
N VAL A 44 -23.55 4.06 2.85
CA VAL A 44 -23.71 5.45 2.44
C VAL A 44 -24.76 6.17 3.31
N ALA A 45 -24.56 7.46 3.54
CA ALA A 45 -25.52 8.35 4.15
C ALA A 45 -25.66 9.61 3.29
N LEU A 46 -26.91 10.07 3.13
CA LEU A 46 -27.30 11.21 2.31
C LEU A 46 -28.08 12.22 3.15
N VAL A 47 -27.86 13.51 2.92
CA VAL A 47 -28.66 14.57 3.54
C VAL A 47 -29.90 14.81 2.69
N CYS A 48 -31.06 14.71 3.31
CA CYS A 48 -32.37 14.92 2.69
C CYS A 48 -33.15 15.99 3.47
N PRO A 49 -34.20 16.59 2.88
CA PRO A 49 -34.99 17.62 3.57
C PRO A 49 -35.58 17.17 4.92
N ASP A 50 -35.90 15.88 5.08
CA ASP A 50 -36.51 15.30 6.25
C ASP A 50 -35.51 14.69 7.24
N GLY A 51 -34.20 14.83 7.00
CA GLY A 51 -33.13 14.25 7.82
C GLY A 51 -32.11 13.43 7.01
N ILE A 52 -31.40 12.55 7.68
CA ILE A 52 -30.38 11.70 7.02
C ILE A 52 -30.99 10.34 6.66
N VAL A 53 -30.82 9.96 5.39
CA VAL A 53 -31.19 8.63 4.89
C VAL A 53 -29.91 7.84 4.62
N PHE A 54 -29.87 6.58 5.06
CA PHE A 54 -28.67 5.74 4.90
C PHE A 54 -29.00 4.30 4.54
N ARG A 55 -28.03 3.62 3.93
CA ARG A 55 -28.00 2.16 3.72
C ARG A 55 -26.62 1.65 4.04
N LYS A 56 -26.53 0.49 4.69
CA LYS A 56 -25.27 -0.17 5.01
C LYS A 56 -25.42 -1.67 5.09
N LYS A 57 -24.41 -2.40 4.67
CA LYS A 57 -24.42 -3.88 4.60
C LYS A 57 -23.05 -4.47 4.90
N ALA A 58 -23.04 -5.59 5.60
CA ALA A 58 -21.87 -6.43 5.76
C ALA A 58 -21.49 -7.12 4.42
N GLY A 59 -20.19 -7.32 4.20
CA GLY A 59 -19.62 -7.90 2.99
C GLY A 59 -19.27 -6.87 1.91
N LYS A 60 -19.03 -7.35 0.70
CA LYS A 60 -18.60 -6.53 -0.44
C LYS A 60 -19.61 -5.45 -0.83
N LEU A 61 -19.13 -4.45 -1.56
CA LEU A 61 -19.94 -3.32 -2.05
C LEU A 61 -21.20 -3.76 -2.79
N LEU A 62 -21.13 -4.87 -3.52
CA LEU A 62 -22.27 -5.47 -4.19
C LEU A 62 -23.47 -5.72 -3.25
N ASN A 63 -23.23 -6.05 -1.97
CA ASN A 63 -24.30 -6.26 -1.00
C ASN A 63 -25.03 -4.94 -0.69
N LEU A 64 -24.30 -3.82 -0.61
CA LEU A 64 -24.88 -2.50 -0.48
C LEU A 64 -25.68 -2.10 -1.74
N GLU A 65 -25.15 -2.35 -2.92
CA GLU A 65 -25.85 -2.08 -4.18
C GLU A 65 -27.18 -2.85 -4.27
N ASN A 66 -27.21 -4.12 -3.85
CA ASN A 66 -28.42 -4.91 -3.82
C ASN A 66 -29.43 -4.38 -2.79
N GLU A 67 -28.96 -3.98 -1.59
CA GLU A 67 -29.80 -3.32 -0.57
C GLU A 67 -30.44 -2.05 -1.11
N VAL A 68 -29.69 -1.21 -1.82
CA VAL A 68 -30.22 0.04 -2.41
C VAL A 68 -31.18 -0.23 -3.56
N LYS A 69 -30.99 -1.30 -4.34
CA LYS A 69 -31.98 -1.72 -5.38
C LYS A 69 -33.30 -2.12 -4.77
N GLU A 70 -33.27 -2.81 -3.62
CA GLU A 70 -34.49 -3.22 -2.90
C GLU A 70 -35.12 -2.05 -2.12
N ASN A 71 -34.29 -1.19 -1.55
CA ASN A 71 -34.68 -0.04 -0.72
C ASN A 71 -34.02 1.25 -1.27
N PRO A 72 -34.56 1.85 -2.35
CA PRO A 72 -33.96 2.98 -3.04
C PRO A 72 -33.67 4.18 -2.13
N LEU A 73 -32.60 4.89 -2.46
CA LEU A 73 -32.22 6.14 -1.86
C LEU A 73 -32.78 7.32 -2.65
N PRO A 74 -33.14 8.45 -2.02
CA PRO A 74 -33.57 9.65 -2.71
C PRO A 74 -32.41 10.33 -3.44
N GLU A 75 -32.71 11.07 -4.51
CA GLU A 75 -31.74 11.94 -5.17
C GLU A 75 -31.41 13.14 -4.27
N THR A 76 -30.12 13.42 -4.09
CA THR A 76 -29.60 14.55 -3.31
C THR A 76 -28.18 14.89 -3.76
N GLN A 77 -27.70 16.06 -3.35
CA GLN A 77 -26.39 16.58 -3.73
C GLN A 77 -25.32 16.43 -2.64
N ILE A 78 -25.67 15.81 -1.51
CA ILE A 78 -24.72 15.67 -0.39
C ILE A 78 -24.75 14.26 0.13
N GLY A 79 -23.57 13.64 0.18
CA GLY A 79 -23.43 12.30 0.71
C GLY A 79 -22.03 11.97 1.22
N ILE A 80 -21.98 10.99 2.10
CA ILE A 80 -20.74 10.35 2.56
C ILE A 80 -20.86 8.84 2.43
N GLY A 81 -19.76 8.18 2.17
CA GLY A 81 -19.71 6.72 2.05
C GLY A 81 -18.45 6.11 2.58
N HIS A 82 -18.52 4.82 2.83
CA HIS A 82 -17.46 4.08 3.46
C HIS A 82 -17.42 2.62 3.01
N THR A 83 -16.21 2.09 2.76
CA THR A 83 -15.93 0.66 2.69
C THR A 83 -15.02 0.30 3.86
N ARG A 84 -15.40 -0.70 4.66
CA ARG A 84 -14.77 -1.01 5.95
C ARG A 84 -13.86 -2.23 5.87
N TRP A 85 -12.69 -2.12 6.47
CA TRP A 85 -11.88 -3.21 6.96
C TRP A 85 -11.98 -3.19 8.50
N ALA A 86 -12.55 -4.26 9.08
CA ALA A 86 -12.96 -4.26 10.48
C ALA A 86 -11.76 -4.28 11.44
N THR A 87 -11.72 -3.30 12.35
CA THR A 87 -10.75 -3.20 13.47
C THR A 87 -11.42 -3.44 14.81
N HIS A 88 -12.47 -2.67 15.12
CA HIS A 88 -13.27 -2.78 16.35
C HIS A 88 -14.69 -3.24 16.03
N GLY A 89 -15.10 -4.37 16.60
CA GLY A 89 -16.40 -5.01 16.31
C GLY A 89 -16.36 -5.80 14.98
N GLY A 90 -17.04 -6.96 14.97
CA GLY A 90 -17.08 -7.86 13.80
C GLY A 90 -17.75 -7.24 12.57
N PRO A 91 -17.62 -7.86 11.37
CA PRO A 91 -18.25 -7.41 10.14
C PRO A 91 -19.76 -7.71 10.13
N THR A 92 -20.55 -6.84 10.75
CA THR A 92 -22.00 -6.92 10.83
C THR A 92 -22.63 -5.64 10.29
N ASP A 93 -23.93 -5.69 9.93
CA ASP A 93 -24.65 -4.50 9.46
C ASP A 93 -24.66 -3.38 10.52
N ASN A 94 -24.75 -3.72 11.81
CA ASN A 94 -24.73 -2.72 12.89
C ASN A 94 -23.38 -2.02 13.01
N ASN A 95 -22.29 -2.75 12.83
CA ASN A 95 -20.92 -2.24 12.92
C ASN A 95 -20.42 -1.60 11.61
N ALA A 96 -21.19 -1.71 10.51
CA ALA A 96 -20.89 -1.03 9.26
C ALA A 96 -21.07 0.50 9.40
N HIS A 97 -20.26 1.27 8.69
CA HIS A 97 -20.44 2.73 8.57
C HIS A 97 -21.43 3.04 7.44
N PRO A 98 -22.11 4.19 7.49
CA PRO A 98 -22.03 5.26 8.49
C PRO A 98 -22.70 4.90 9.83
N HIS A 99 -22.24 5.56 10.90
CA HIS A 99 -22.99 5.61 12.16
C HIS A 99 -23.86 6.86 12.20
N VAL A 100 -25.15 6.66 12.42
CA VAL A 100 -26.15 7.73 12.45
C VAL A 100 -26.63 7.87 13.88
N VAL A 101 -26.48 9.07 14.44
CA VAL A 101 -26.75 9.42 15.83
C VAL A 101 -27.62 10.66 15.91
N ASP A 102 -27.88 11.18 17.13
CA ASP A 102 -28.68 12.39 17.36
C ASP A 102 -30.06 12.33 16.70
N ASN A 103 -30.80 11.25 16.98
CA ASN A 103 -32.14 11.01 16.43
C ASN A 103 -32.17 11.06 14.87
N GLY A 104 -31.10 10.60 14.21
CA GLY A 104 -31.03 10.55 12.76
C GLY A 104 -30.57 11.86 12.11
N ARG A 105 -29.98 12.79 12.85
CA ARG A 105 -29.58 14.11 12.36
C ARG A 105 -28.12 14.23 12.00
N LEU A 106 -27.23 13.43 12.60
CA LEU A 106 -25.79 13.41 12.32
C LEU A 106 -25.37 12.04 11.82
N ALA A 107 -24.65 11.97 10.71
CA ALA A 107 -23.99 10.77 10.23
C ALA A 107 -22.48 10.95 10.13
N VAL A 108 -21.74 9.91 10.50
CA VAL A 108 -20.28 9.90 10.51
C VAL A 108 -19.75 8.64 9.87
N VAL A 109 -18.70 8.80 9.07
CA VAL A 109 -17.82 7.71 8.61
C VAL A 109 -16.40 7.98 9.11
N HIS A 110 -15.63 6.91 9.35
CA HIS A 110 -14.32 7.02 9.99
C HIS A 110 -13.35 5.97 9.46
N ASN A 111 -12.12 6.41 9.19
CA ASN A 111 -10.95 5.58 9.00
C ASN A 111 -9.98 5.78 10.16
N GLY A 112 -9.46 4.70 10.71
CA GLY A 112 -8.49 4.77 11.81
C GLY A 112 -8.93 4.04 13.06
N ILE A 113 -8.36 4.44 14.19
CA ILE A 113 -8.68 3.92 15.53
C ILE A 113 -8.72 5.10 16.51
N ILE A 114 -9.80 5.18 17.30
CA ILE A 114 -9.91 6.10 18.43
C ILE A 114 -9.45 5.35 19.68
N GLU A 115 -8.22 5.59 20.11
CA GLU A 115 -7.57 4.83 21.18
C GLU A 115 -8.26 5.01 22.55
N ASN A 116 -8.73 6.21 22.84
CA ASN A 116 -9.44 6.53 24.09
C ASN A 116 -10.95 6.32 24.02
N PHE A 117 -11.46 5.54 23.04
CA PHE A 117 -12.91 5.35 22.85
C PHE A 117 -13.62 4.77 24.09
N ALA A 118 -12.94 3.94 24.89
CA ALA A 118 -13.54 3.33 26.07
C ALA A 118 -13.87 4.38 27.16
N GLU A 119 -13.01 5.37 27.35
CA GLU A 119 -13.20 6.48 28.28
C GLU A 119 -14.36 7.38 27.82
N LEU A 120 -14.31 7.79 26.54
CA LEU A 120 -15.36 8.60 25.92
C LEU A 120 -16.72 7.91 25.94
N ARG A 121 -16.75 6.59 25.71
CA ARG A 121 -17.97 5.79 25.80
C ARG A 121 -18.57 5.81 27.23
N ALA A 122 -17.71 5.67 28.25
CA ALA A 122 -18.15 5.71 29.63
C ALA A 122 -18.76 7.07 30.01
N GLU A 123 -18.18 8.17 29.56
CA GLU A 123 -18.71 9.52 29.75
C GLU A 123 -20.09 9.68 29.09
N LEU A 124 -20.23 9.28 27.83
CA LEU A 124 -21.46 9.39 27.05
C LEU A 124 -22.57 8.49 27.62
N LEU A 125 -22.26 7.30 28.13
CA LEU A 125 -23.22 6.45 28.85
C LEU A 125 -23.73 7.14 30.13
N ALA A 126 -22.86 7.86 30.85
CA ALA A 126 -23.26 8.63 32.01
C ALA A 126 -24.15 9.84 31.64
N GLU A 127 -24.03 10.35 30.41
CA GLU A 127 -24.94 11.37 29.85
C GLU A 127 -26.27 10.78 29.32
N GLY A 128 -26.43 9.44 29.34
CA GLY A 128 -27.65 8.77 28.90
C GLY A 128 -27.65 8.39 27.40
N VAL A 129 -26.51 8.44 26.74
CA VAL A 129 -26.37 8.01 25.33
C VAL A 129 -26.42 6.49 25.26
N GLU A 130 -27.25 5.95 24.37
CA GLU A 130 -27.29 4.52 24.05
C GLU A 130 -26.46 4.22 22.77
N PHE A 131 -25.78 3.08 22.75
CA PHE A 131 -24.97 2.65 21.64
C PHE A 131 -25.55 1.39 20.99
N ALA A 132 -25.67 1.42 19.67
CA ALA A 132 -26.18 0.29 18.87
C ALA A 132 -25.07 -0.64 18.36
N SER A 133 -23.82 -0.16 18.30
CA SER A 133 -22.68 -0.89 17.77
C SER A 133 -21.56 -1.09 18.81
N GLN A 134 -20.56 -1.83 18.38
CA GLN A 134 -19.34 -2.11 19.15
C GLN A 134 -18.15 -1.26 18.68
N THR A 135 -18.38 -0.29 17.77
CA THR A 135 -17.31 0.44 17.11
C THR A 135 -16.89 1.67 17.91
N ASP A 136 -15.64 2.01 17.83
CA ASP A 136 -15.06 3.29 18.25
C ASP A 136 -15.64 4.47 17.45
N THR A 137 -16.04 4.24 16.22
CA THR A 137 -16.64 5.25 15.33
C THR A 137 -17.98 5.74 15.85
N GLU A 138 -18.84 4.87 16.39
CA GLU A 138 -20.11 5.32 16.99
C GLU A 138 -19.86 6.23 18.21
N VAL A 139 -18.79 5.94 18.95
CA VAL A 139 -18.38 6.80 20.09
C VAL A 139 -17.91 8.16 19.59
N ALA A 140 -17.11 8.22 18.51
CA ALA A 140 -16.70 9.48 17.90
C ALA A 140 -17.93 10.28 17.38
N ALA A 141 -18.87 9.61 16.70
CA ALA A 141 -20.10 10.22 16.22
C ALA A 141 -20.94 10.81 17.37
N ALA A 142 -21.15 10.04 18.45
CA ALA A 142 -21.88 10.49 19.64
C ALA A 142 -21.16 11.64 20.37
N THR A 143 -19.80 11.64 20.37
CA THR A 143 -19.01 12.74 20.92
C THR A 143 -19.24 14.02 20.12
N ILE A 144 -19.22 13.98 18.79
CA ILE A 144 -19.52 15.13 17.94
C ILE A 144 -20.94 15.63 18.17
N ALA A 145 -21.92 14.72 18.22
CA ALA A 145 -23.34 15.08 18.49
C ALA A 145 -23.54 15.75 19.86
N SER A 146 -22.94 15.18 20.92
CA SER A 146 -23.02 15.76 22.27
C SER A 146 -22.41 17.18 22.30
N ILE A 147 -21.27 17.39 21.64
CA ILE A 147 -20.62 18.70 21.54
C ILE A 147 -21.49 19.67 20.73
N TYR A 148 -21.98 19.26 19.56
CA TYR A 148 -22.83 20.08 18.70
C TYR A 148 -24.05 20.60 19.46
N ASN A 149 -24.75 19.72 20.18
CA ASN A 149 -25.90 20.07 20.97
C ASN A 149 -25.55 20.98 22.17
N LYS A 150 -24.40 20.75 22.83
CA LYS A 150 -23.95 21.59 23.97
C LYS A 150 -23.49 22.97 23.53
N LEU A 151 -22.87 23.11 22.36
CA LEU A 151 -22.48 24.43 21.82
C LEU A 151 -23.70 25.30 21.52
N GLY A 152 -24.80 24.73 21.02
CA GLY A 152 -26.02 25.45 20.70
C GLY A 152 -25.88 26.54 19.64
N THR A 153 -24.73 26.61 18.96
CA THR A 153 -24.42 27.61 17.92
C THR A 153 -24.90 27.15 16.55
N GLY A 154 -25.17 25.85 16.38
CA GLY A 154 -25.41 25.24 15.07
C GLY A 154 -24.17 25.18 14.18
N ASP A 155 -22.96 25.26 14.73
CA ASP A 155 -21.73 25.19 13.97
C ASP A 155 -21.14 23.76 14.00
N LEU A 156 -21.33 23.02 12.90
CA LEU A 156 -20.81 21.66 12.76
C LEU A 156 -19.27 21.63 12.68
N THR A 157 -18.66 22.62 12.03
CA THR A 157 -17.20 22.71 11.92
C THR A 157 -16.56 22.85 13.28
N GLU A 158 -17.11 23.74 14.13
CA GLU A 158 -16.65 23.93 15.50
C GLU A 158 -16.89 22.68 16.37
N ALA A 159 -18.05 22.00 16.21
CA ALA A 159 -18.32 20.76 16.93
C ALA A 159 -17.31 19.65 16.58
N VAL A 160 -16.99 19.48 15.29
CA VAL A 160 -15.97 18.53 14.82
C VAL A 160 -14.59 18.93 15.36
N ARG A 161 -14.23 20.22 15.34
CA ARG A 161 -12.95 20.71 15.88
C ARG A 161 -12.79 20.39 17.37
N VAL A 162 -13.78 20.71 18.17
CA VAL A 162 -13.75 20.44 19.61
C VAL A 162 -13.72 18.95 19.90
N ALA A 163 -14.45 18.14 19.13
CA ALA A 163 -14.39 16.68 19.23
C ALA A 163 -13.00 16.15 18.89
N SER A 164 -12.40 16.61 17.79
CA SER A 164 -11.07 16.17 17.32
C SER A 164 -9.97 16.38 18.36
N ASN A 165 -10.07 17.46 19.16
CA ASN A 165 -9.15 17.72 20.27
C ASN A 165 -9.33 16.77 21.46
N ARG A 166 -10.45 16.04 21.54
CA ARG A 166 -10.71 15.04 22.59
C ARG A 166 -10.37 13.62 22.15
N LEU A 167 -10.31 13.39 20.83
CA LEU A 167 -10.01 12.08 20.28
C LEU A 167 -8.50 11.83 20.28
N GLU A 168 -8.08 10.64 20.70
CA GLU A 168 -6.69 10.17 20.65
C GLU A 168 -6.55 9.07 19.59
N GLY A 169 -5.38 8.98 18.95
CA GLY A 169 -5.08 7.99 17.93
C GLY A 169 -5.03 8.56 16.50
N ALA A 170 -5.06 7.68 15.52
CA ALA A 170 -5.06 8.02 14.10
C ALA A 170 -6.49 7.96 13.53
N PHE A 171 -6.96 9.05 12.93
CA PHE A 171 -8.32 9.11 12.39
C PHE A 171 -8.47 10.03 11.19
N THR A 172 -9.40 9.68 10.33
CA THR A 172 -10.05 10.55 9.34
C THR A 172 -11.56 10.38 9.51
N ILE A 173 -12.26 11.46 9.80
CA ILE A 173 -13.70 11.47 10.05
C ILE A 173 -14.37 12.40 9.05
N LEU A 174 -15.45 11.94 8.40
CA LEU A 174 -16.38 12.80 7.67
C LEU A 174 -17.71 12.83 8.40
N ALA A 175 -18.27 14.01 8.54
CA ALA A 175 -19.55 14.28 9.20
C ALA A 175 -20.49 15.08 8.29
N ILE A 176 -21.76 14.65 8.24
CA ILE A 176 -22.88 15.39 7.62
C ILE A 176 -23.99 15.56 8.65
N HIS A 177 -24.67 16.69 8.61
CA HIS A 177 -25.75 16.99 9.55
C HIS A 177 -27.00 17.50 8.83
N ALA A 178 -28.18 17.09 9.27
CA ALA A 178 -29.45 17.48 8.67
C ALA A 178 -29.70 19.00 8.64
N ASP A 179 -29.11 19.76 9.57
CA ASP A 179 -29.22 21.23 9.61
C ASP A 179 -28.30 21.92 8.59
N HIS A 180 -27.39 21.19 7.98
CA HIS A 180 -26.38 21.69 7.04
C HIS A 180 -26.46 20.97 5.71
N PRO A 181 -27.55 21.19 4.90
CA PRO A 181 -27.74 20.52 3.62
C PRO A 181 -26.87 21.11 2.49
N ASP A 182 -25.78 21.79 2.82
CA ASP A 182 -24.91 22.50 1.89
C ASP A 182 -23.41 22.11 2.05
N ARG A 183 -23.07 21.25 3.00
CA ARG A 183 -21.66 20.96 3.32
C ARG A 183 -21.38 19.58 3.88
N VAL A 184 -20.13 19.15 3.70
CA VAL A 184 -19.50 18.06 4.46
C VAL A 184 -18.36 18.65 5.29
N VAL A 185 -18.28 18.26 6.56
CA VAL A 185 -17.15 18.61 7.43
C VAL A 185 -16.30 17.38 7.67
N ALA A 186 -14.99 17.52 7.52
CA ALA A 186 -14.07 16.43 7.77
C ALA A 186 -12.88 16.86 8.63
N THR A 187 -12.29 15.91 9.31
CA THR A 187 -11.09 16.09 10.12
C THR A 187 -10.11 14.95 9.91
N ARG A 188 -8.82 15.22 10.06
CA ARG A 188 -7.80 14.18 9.99
C ARG A 188 -6.66 14.36 10.99
N ARG A 189 -6.21 13.20 11.52
CA ARG A 189 -4.95 13.03 12.26
C ARG A 189 -4.32 11.70 11.85
N ASN A 190 -3.11 11.71 11.29
CA ASN A 190 -2.33 10.52 10.89
C ASN A 190 -2.98 9.58 9.85
N SER A 191 -4.23 9.77 9.46
CA SER A 191 -4.93 9.01 8.43
C SER A 191 -5.17 9.88 7.19
N PRO A 192 -5.04 9.37 5.94
CA PRO A 192 -5.07 10.21 4.74
C PRO A 192 -6.45 10.79 4.44
N LEU A 193 -6.46 12.04 3.96
CA LEU A 193 -7.61 12.72 3.38
C LEU A 193 -7.17 13.72 2.32
N VAL A 194 -7.82 13.68 1.15
CA VAL A 194 -7.57 14.55 0.02
C VAL A 194 -8.89 15.21 -0.41
N ILE A 195 -8.81 16.48 -0.80
CA ILE A 195 -9.93 17.25 -1.36
C ILE A 195 -9.82 17.21 -2.88
N GLY A 196 -10.91 16.89 -3.59
CA GLY A 196 -11.03 17.05 -5.04
C GLY A 196 -11.80 18.32 -5.35
N LEU A 197 -11.31 19.13 -6.28
CA LEU A 197 -11.94 20.39 -6.68
C LEU A 197 -12.58 20.23 -8.06
N GLY A 198 -13.90 20.21 -8.10
CA GLY A 198 -14.69 20.15 -9.34
C GLY A 198 -15.30 21.50 -9.70
N GLU A 199 -16.06 21.52 -10.81
CA GLU A 199 -16.82 22.69 -11.23
C GLU A 199 -18.23 22.61 -10.63
N ASN A 200 -18.52 23.45 -9.63
CA ASN A 200 -19.77 23.46 -8.84
C ASN A 200 -20.01 22.20 -8.00
N GLU A 201 -18.97 21.48 -7.71
CA GLU A 201 -18.97 20.30 -6.86
C GLU A 201 -17.58 20.09 -6.23
N ASN A 202 -17.53 19.55 -5.04
CA ASN A 202 -16.28 19.21 -4.37
C ASN A 202 -16.36 17.83 -3.70
N PHE A 203 -15.21 17.21 -3.57
CA PHE A 203 -15.05 15.82 -3.16
C PHE A 203 -14.11 15.71 -1.97
N LEU A 204 -14.31 14.68 -1.17
CA LEU A 204 -13.36 14.20 -0.17
C LEU A 204 -13.08 12.72 -0.42
N GLY A 205 -11.83 12.31 -0.31
CA GLY A 205 -11.45 10.91 -0.46
C GLY A 205 -10.26 10.55 0.43
N SER A 206 -10.22 9.32 0.89
CA SER A 206 -9.00 8.78 1.52
C SER A 206 -7.87 8.56 0.52
N ASP A 207 -8.19 8.66 -0.77
CA ASP A 207 -7.27 8.56 -1.92
C ASP A 207 -7.90 9.28 -3.11
N VAL A 208 -7.07 9.80 -4.02
CA VAL A 208 -7.54 10.50 -5.23
C VAL A 208 -8.39 9.63 -6.16
N SER A 209 -8.27 8.31 -6.09
CA SER A 209 -9.12 7.38 -6.84
C SER A 209 -10.61 7.54 -6.54
N ALA A 210 -10.97 8.10 -5.37
CA ALA A 210 -12.35 8.37 -4.99
C ALA A 210 -13.08 9.30 -5.97
N PHE A 211 -12.37 10.21 -6.64
CA PHE A 211 -12.95 11.27 -7.47
C PHE A 211 -12.22 11.52 -8.80
N ILE A 212 -11.28 10.65 -9.19
CA ILE A 212 -10.45 10.82 -10.40
C ILE A 212 -11.26 10.95 -11.70
N ASP A 213 -12.48 10.40 -11.75
CA ASP A 213 -13.37 10.51 -12.91
C ASP A 213 -13.99 11.89 -13.07
N TYR A 214 -14.03 12.66 -11.98
CA TYR A 214 -14.72 13.95 -11.92
C TYR A 214 -13.73 15.12 -11.97
N THR A 215 -12.56 14.98 -11.34
CA THR A 215 -11.55 16.04 -11.32
C THR A 215 -10.14 15.49 -11.14
N LYS A 216 -9.17 16.18 -11.75
CA LYS A 216 -7.73 15.99 -11.53
C LYS A 216 -7.09 17.05 -10.64
N GLU A 217 -7.86 18.08 -10.26
CA GLU A 217 -7.40 19.13 -9.35
C GLU A 217 -7.66 18.70 -7.92
N ALA A 218 -6.61 18.62 -7.12
CA ALA A 218 -6.67 18.13 -5.76
C ALA A 218 -5.91 19.01 -4.77
N VAL A 219 -6.33 18.96 -3.51
CA VAL A 219 -5.65 19.64 -2.40
C VAL A 219 -5.36 18.63 -1.31
N GLU A 220 -4.10 18.53 -0.97
CA GLU A 220 -3.63 17.71 0.13
C GLU A 220 -3.79 18.44 1.46
N MET A 221 -4.38 17.77 2.45
CA MET A 221 -4.53 18.31 3.80
C MET A 221 -3.29 18.04 4.66
N GLY A 222 -2.94 19.00 5.52
CA GLY A 222 -1.94 18.83 6.58
C GLY A 222 -2.42 17.94 7.73
N GLN A 223 -1.58 17.79 8.75
CA GLN A 223 -1.93 17.10 10.00
C GLN A 223 -2.77 18.01 10.89
N ASP A 224 -3.63 17.40 11.71
CA ASP A 224 -4.46 18.08 12.71
C ASP A 224 -5.26 19.24 12.12
N GLN A 225 -5.94 18.98 11.00
CA GLN A 225 -6.74 19.93 10.26
C GLN A 225 -8.19 19.48 10.12
N ILE A 226 -9.07 20.46 10.02
CA ILE A 226 -10.48 20.30 9.71
C ILE A 226 -10.76 21.00 8.39
N VAL A 227 -11.48 20.34 7.49
CA VAL A 227 -11.97 20.93 6.25
C VAL A 227 -13.48 20.96 6.24
N THR A 228 -14.04 22.04 5.74
CA THR A 228 -15.44 22.16 5.35
C THR A 228 -15.48 22.35 3.85
N ILE A 229 -16.14 21.45 3.11
CA ILE A 229 -16.39 21.60 1.69
C ILE A 229 -17.86 21.94 1.44
N THR A 230 -18.10 22.81 0.45
CA THR A 230 -19.41 23.12 -0.13
C THR A 230 -19.34 22.84 -1.64
N GLY A 231 -20.44 23.00 -2.36
CA GLY A 231 -20.44 22.81 -3.82
C GLY A 231 -19.57 23.80 -4.59
N THR A 232 -19.22 24.94 -3.99
CA THR A 232 -18.45 26.02 -4.67
C THR A 232 -17.11 26.34 -4.03
N ASP A 233 -16.88 25.92 -2.78
CA ASP A 233 -15.72 26.37 -2.01
C ASP A 233 -15.29 25.35 -0.96
N TYR A 234 -14.10 25.57 -0.40
CA TYR A 234 -13.61 24.82 0.75
C TYR A 234 -12.87 25.76 1.71
N SER A 235 -12.86 25.41 2.99
CA SER A 235 -12.07 26.10 4.00
C SER A 235 -11.39 25.11 4.92
N ILE A 236 -10.15 25.41 5.31
CA ILE A 236 -9.34 24.57 6.21
C ILE A 236 -8.99 25.38 7.45
N ILE A 237 -9.13 24.77 8.61
CA ILE A 237 -8.65 25.29 9.90
C ILE A 237 -7.80 24.22 10.60
N ASP A 238 -6.90 24.66 11.49
CA ASP A 238 -6.19 23.74 12.39
C ASP A 238 -7.04 23.38 13.63
N PHE A 239 -6.54 22.51 14.48
CA PHE A 239 -7.24 22.12 15.71
C PHE A 239 -7.36 23.25 16.74
N GLU A 240 -6.56 24.30 16.65
CA GLU A 240 -6.65 25.53 17.45
C GLU A 240 -7.72 26.49 16.90
N GLY A 241 -8.23 26.24 15.68
CA GLY A 241 -9.25 27.06 15.02
C GLY A 241 -8.66 28.19 14.15
N ASN A 242 -7.35 28.19 13.90
CA ASN A 242 -6.74 29.17 12.99
C ASN A 242 -6.92 28.73 11.54
N PRO A 243 -7.06 29.68 10.58
CA PRO A 243 -7.03 29.35 9.16
C PRO A 243 -5.74 28.59 8.81
N ALA A 244 -5.89 27.54 8.03
CA ALA A 244 -4.79 26.72 7.53
C ALA A 244 -4.91 26.54 6.01
N GLU A 245 -3.81 26.16 5.38
CA GLU A 245 -3.76 25.94 3.93
C GLU A 245 -3.47 24.47 3.63
N GLY A 246 -4.09 23.95 2.58
CA GLY A 246 -3.72 22.69 1.98
C GLY A 246 -2.73 22.90 0.82
N LYS A 247 -2.09 21.84 0.36
CA LYS A 247 -1.15 21.89 -0.76
C LYS A 247 -1.85 21.45 -2.05
N PRO A 248 -2.11 22.35 -3.02
CA PRO A 248 -2.71 21.98 -4.28
C PRO A 248 -1.74 21.16 -5.14
N PHE A 249 -2.29 20.18 -5.89
CA PHE A 249 -1.56 19.38 -6.86
C PHE A 249 -2.48 18.89 -7.97
N HIS A 250 -1.88 18.54 -9.13
CA HIS A 250 -2.57 17.96 -10.27
C HIS A 250 -2.31 16.44 -10.34
N ILE A 251 -3.34 15.64 -10.62
CA ILE A 251 -3.25 14.19 -10.75
C ILE A 251 -2.82 13.85 -12.18
N GLU A 252 -1.64 13.25 -12.35
CA GLU A 252 -1.05 13.00 -13.66
C GLU A 252 -1.58 11.74 -14.37
N TRP A 253 -2.10 10.75 -13.63
CA TRP A 253 -2.59 9.49 -14.19
C TRP A 253 -4.10 9.53 -14.48
N ASP A 254 -4.56 8.65 -15.38
CA ASP A 254 -5.96 8.55 -15.81
C ASP A 254 -6.71 7.44 -15.08
N ALA A 255 -8.04 7.59 -14.98
CA ALA A 255 -8.92 6.57 -14.43
C ALA A 255 -8.79 5.21 -15.15
N ALA A 256 -8.53 5.20 -16.46
CA ALA A 256 -8.29 3.98 -17.24
C ALA A 256 -7.07 3.16 -16.74
N ALA A 257 -6.08 3.80 -16.09
CA ALA A 257 -4.96 3.09 -15.48
C ALA A 257 -5.40 2.21 -14.30
N ALA A 258 -6.52 2.53 -13.66
CA ALA A 258 -7.12 1.77 -12.58
C ALA A 258 -8.15 0.72 -13.04
N GLU A 259 -8.19 0.37 -14.32
CA GLU A 259 -9.06 -0.68 -14.88
C GLU A 259 -8.26 -1.96 -15.18
N LYS A 260 -8.96 -3.11 -15.27
CA LYS A 260 -8.30 -4.41 -15.55
C LYS A 260 -7.72 -4.53 -16.97
N GLY A 261 -8.13 -3.70 -17.92
CA GLY A 261 -7.54 -3.64 -19.26
C GLY A 261 -7.61 -4.95 -20.04
N GLY A 262 -8.63 -5.79 -19.82
CA GLY A 262 -8.83 -7.08 -20.49
C GLY A 262 -8.23 -8.29 -19.76
N PHE A 263 -7.54 -8.10 -18.64
CA PHE A 263 -7.05 -9.18 -17.78
C PHE A 263 -8.15 -9.70 -16.84
N ASN A 264 -8.03 -10.94 -16.37
CA ASN A 264 -8.99 -11.53 -15.44
C ASN A 264 -8.95 -10.86 -14.06
N SER A 265 -7.76 -10.43 -13.63
CA SER A 265 -7.52 -9.81 -12.34
C SER A 265 -6.58 -8.60 -12.44
N PHE A 266 -6.60 -7.72 -11.44
CA PHE A 266 -5.60 -6.65 -11.31
C PHE A 266 -4.21 -7.22 -11.09
N MET A 267 -4.07 -8.27 -10.28
CA MET A 267 -2.78 -8.89 -10.04
C MET A 267 -2.15 -9.42 -11.34
N GLU A 268 -2.92 -10.08 -12.20
CA GLU A 268 -2.43 -10.54 -13.52
C GLU A 268 -2.00 -9.35 -14.38
N LYS A 269 -2.79 -8.29 -14.47
CA LYS A 269 -2.43 -7.05 -15.16
C LYS A 269 -1.12 -6.47 -14.62
N GLU A 270 -1.02 -6.31 -13.31
CA GLU A 270 0.13 -5.70 -12.64
C GLU A 270 1.40 -6.53 -12.79
N ILE A 271 1.31 -7.85 -12.87
CA ILE A 271 2.42 -8.73 -13.27
C ILE A 271 2.89 -8.39 -14.69
N HIS A 272 1.97 -8.16 -15.65
CA HIS A 272 2.30 -7.80 -17.02
C HIS A 272 2.79 -6.35 -17.17
N GLU A 273 2.50 -5.48 -16.22
CA GLU A 273 2.99 -4.10 -16.17
C GLU A 273 4.41 -3.96 -15.59
N GLN A 274 5.01 -5.03 -15.06
CA GLN A 274 6.34 -4.99 -14.43
C GLN A 274 7.45 -4.46 -15.34
N PRO A 275 7.52 -4.82 -16.64
CA PRO A 275 8.50 -4.24 -17.54
C PRO A 275 8.40 -2.72 -17.60
N ALA A 276 7.19 -2.18 -17.79
CA ALA A 276 6.94 -0.76 -17.86
C ALA A 276 7.24 -0.06 -16.51
N ALA A 277 6.88 -0.69 -15.38
CA ALA A 277 7.15 -0.14 -14.05
C ALA A 277 8.66 0.00 -13.78
N VAL A 278 9.46 -0.99 -14.16
CA VAL A 278 10.93 -0.91 -14.05
C VAL A 278 11.49 0.16 -15.00
N GLU A 279 11.01 0.23 -16.24
CA GLU A 279 11.41 1.25 -17.21
C GLU A 279 11.13 2.66 -16.72
N GLN A 280 9.93 2.92 -16.21
CA GLN A 280 9.52 4.22 -15.65
C GLN A 280 10.36 4.60 -14.43
N THR A 281 10.69 3.65 -13.57
CA THR A 281 11.56 3.90 -12.42
C THR A 281 12.99 4.29 -12.84
N LEU A 282 13.47 3.82 -13.97
CA LEU A 282 14.80 4.14 -14.53
C LEU A 282 14.82 5.43 -15.34
N MET A 283 13.67 5.93 -15.80
CA MET A 283 13.57 7.06 -16.71
C MET A 283 14.07 8.37 -16.07
N GLY A 284 14.81 9.19 -16.85
CA GLY A 284 15.26 10.51 -16.42
C GLY A 284 16.36 10.53 -15.34
N ARG A 285 17.06 9.42 -15.13
CA ARG A 285 18.07 9.27 -14.06
C ARG A 285 19.53 9.51 -14.52
N LEU A 286 19.75 9.97 -15.74
CA LEU A 286 21.07 10.27 -16.26
C LEU A 286 21.16 11.72 -16.74
N ASP A 287 22.26 12.39 -16.37
CA ASP A 287 22.60 13.71 -16.91
C ASP A 287 23.17 13.61 -18.35
N GLU A 288 23.36 14.74 -18.99
CA GLU A 288 23.95 14.86 -20.34
C GLU A 288 25.38 14.30 -20.44
N ASN A 289 26.06 14.12 -19.31
CA ASN A 289 27.39 13.52 -19.22
C ASN A 289 27.33 12.02 -18.92
N GLY A 290 26.14 11.43 -18.76
CA GLY A 290 25.93 10.03 -18.40
C GLY A 290 26.26 9.70 -16.94
N ASN A 291 26.27 10.67 -16.04
CA ASN A 291 26.30 10.40 -14.60
C ASN A 291 24.89 10.15 -14.10
N LEU A 292 24.78 9.30 -13.09
CA LEU A 292 23.51 9.07 -12.40
C LEU A 292 23.13 10.32 -11.60
N THR A 293 21.93 10.84 -11.84
CA THR A 293 21.33 11.96 -11.09
C THR A 293 20.02 11.51 -10.45
N LEU A 294 19.78 11.98 -9.24
CA LEU A 294 18.55 11.82 -8.52
C LEU A 294 18.09 13.20 -8.04
N ASP A 295 17.63 14.03 -8.98
CA ASP A 295 17.30 15.44 -8.75
C ASP A 295 16.19 15.64 -7.73
N GLU A 296 15.38 14.60 -7.48
CA GLU A 296 14.33 14.57 -6.44
C GLU A 296 14.92 14.51 -5.02
N LEU A 297 16.19 14.10 -4.85
CA LEU A 297 16.85 14.04 -3.56
C LEU A 297 17.38 15.41 -3.15
N ASN A 298 16.53 16.19 -2.51
CA ASN A 298 16.88 17.52 -1.99
C ASN A 298 17.73 17.44 -0.69
N ILE A 299 18.67 16.50 -0.59
CA ILE A 299 19.64 16.38 0.50
C ILE A 299 21.01 16.79 -0.03
N ASP A 300 21.70 17.66 0.71
CA ASP A 300 23.06 18.09 0.35
C ASP A 300 24.00 16.88 0.23
N ASP A 301 24.72 16.80 -0.87
CA ASP A 301 25.72 15.76 -1.14
C ASP A 301 26.77 15.64 -0.02
N SER A 302 27.13 16.76 0.62
CA SER A 302 28.08 16.75 1.74
C SER A 302 27.54 15.94 2.93
N VAL A 303 26.24 15.98 3.18
CA VAL A 303 25.58 15.18 4.22
C VAL A 303 25.62 13.70 3.84
N LEU A 304 25.24 13.34 2.61
CA LEU A 304 25.26 11.96 2.14
C LEU A 304 26.67 11.33 2.14
N ARG A 305 27.70 12.16 1.96
CA ARG A 305 29.10 11.69 2.09
C ARG A 305 29.51 11.32 3.51
N THR A 306 28.86 11.90 4.53
CA THR A 306 29.18 11.65 5.95
C THR A 306 28.48 10.42 6.52
N ILE A 307 27.49 9.88 5.83
CA ILE A 307 26.73 8.70 6.28
C ILE A 307 27.65 7.50 6.45
N ASP A 308 27.63 6.89 7.62
CA ASP A 308 28.44 5.72 7.96
C ASP A 308 27.61 4.45 8.21
N LYS A 309 26.27 4.58 8.31
CA LYS A 309 25.32 3.48 8.47
C LYS A 309 24.02 3.76 7.69
N ILE A 310 23.50 2.72 7.05
CA ILE A 310 22.18 2.76 6.42
C ILE A 310 21.26 1.76 7.14
N ILE A 311 20.03 2.17 7.45
CA ILE A 311 18.99 1.27 7.94
C ILE A 311 17.79 1.40 7.01
N VAL A 312 17.42 0.28 6.41
CA VAL A 312 16.19 0.18 5.61
C VAL A 312 15.06 -0.22 6.54
N VAL A 313 13.97 0.56 6.57
CA VAL A 313 12.78 0.27 7.38
C VAL A 313 11.56 0.08 6.48
N ALA A 314 10.86 -1.02 6.65
CA ALA A 314 9.68 -1.36 5.85
C ALA A 314 8.87 -2.49 6.49
N CYS A 315 7.70 -2.80 5.89
CA CYS A 315 6.85 -3.92 6.26
C CYS A 315 6.56 -4.82 5.05
N GLY A 316 6.32 -6.12 5.28
CA GLY A 316 5.86 -7.07 4.26
C GLY A 316 6.77 -7.14 3.03
N THR A 317 6.18 -7.11 1.85
CA THR A 317 6.88 -7.15 0.54
C THR A 317 7.96 -6.06 0.43
N ALA A 318 7.70 -4.84 0.91
CA ALA A 318 8.68 -3.75 0.90
C ALA A 318 9.91 -4.07 1.75
N ALA A 319 9.76 -4.79 2.88
CA ALA A 319 10.89 -5.23 3.70
C ALA A 319 11.77 -6.25 2.94
N TYR A 320 11.16 -7.14 2.15
CA TYR A 320 11.94 -8.06 1.30
C TYR A 320 12.63 -7.34 0.14
N ALA A 321 12.01 -6.29 -0.44
CA ALA A 321 12.70 -5.40 -1.39
C ALA A 321 13.93 -4.74 -0.73
N GLY A 322 13.79 -4.28 0.50
CA GLY A 322 14.89 -3.76 1.31
C GLY A 322 15.99 -4.79 1.55
N GLN A 323 15.64 -6.05 1.85
CA GLN A 323 16.62 -7.13 2.02
C GLN A 323 17.39 -7.42 0.71
N VAL A 324 16.74 -7.36 -0.44
CA VAL A 324 17.41 -7.45 -1.75
C VAL A 324 18.36 -6.27 -1.93
N ALA A 325 17.88 -5.05 -1.70
CA ALA A 325 18.63 -3.81 -1.87
C ALA A 325 19.88 -3.77 -0.99
N ARG A 326 19.81 -4.29 0.24
CA ARG A 326 20.94 -4.37 1.18
C ARG A 326 22.17 -4.97 0.54
N TYR A 327 22.03 -6.10 -0.16
CA TYR A 327 23.17 -6.78 -0.80
C TYR A 327 23.88 -5.89 -1.82
N ALA A 328 23.10 -5.15 -2.61
CA ALA A 328 23.64 -4.25 -3.63
C ALA A 328 24.28 -3.00 -2.99
N ILE A 329 23.61 -2.36 -2.04
CA ILE A 329 24.10 -1.16 -1.35
C ILE A 329 25.41 -1.46 -0.63
N GLU A 330 25.47 -2.53 0.18
CA GLU A 330 26.72 -2.91 0.88
C GLU A 330 27.85 -3.22 -0.11
N HIS A 331 27.51 -3.90 -1.22
CA HIS A 331 28.50 -4.23 -2.23
C HIS A 331 29.06 -3.01 -2.97
N TRP A 332 28.17 -2.06 -3.32
CA TRP A 332 28.56 -0.89 -4.11
C TRP A 332 29.09 0.28 -3.27
N CYS A 333 28.42 0.57 -2.17
CA CYS A 333 28.72 1.74 -1.32
C CYS A 333 29.73 1.46 -0.21
N ARG A 334 29.92 0.19 0.17
CA ARG A 334 30.76 -0.22 1.31
C ARG A 334 30.34 0.44 2.61
N ILE A 335 29.03 0.68 2.79
CA ILE A 335 28.41 1.19 4.01
C ILE A 335 27.64 0.04 4.66
N PRO A 336 27.82 -0.22 5.98
CA PRO A 336 26.99 -1.18 6.70
C PRO A 336 25.49 -0.86 6.52
N THR A 337 24.74 -1.84 6.05
CA THR A 337 23.31 -1.67 5.78
C THR A 337 22.50 -2.73 6.51
N GLU A 338 21.62 -2.30 7.40
CA GLU A 338 20.69 -3.15 8.13
C GLU A 338 19.30 -3.06 7.48
N VAL A 339 18.49 -4.09 7.66
CA VAL A 339 17.07 -4.07 7.25
C VAL A 339 16.25 -4.47 8.46
N GLU A 340 15.33 -3.61 8.85
CA GLU A 340 14.50 -3.77 10.03
C GLU A 340 13.03 -3.77 9.64
N LEU A 341 12.25 -4.61 10.28
CA LEU A 341 10.79 -4.49 10.21
C LEU A 341 10.37 -3.24 10.98
N ALA A 342 9.62 -2.36 10.33
CA ALA A 342 9.35 -1.02 10.86
C ALA A 342 8.65 -1.06 12.24
N HIS A 343 7.71 -1.99 12.45
CA HIS A 343 7.03 -2.20 13.73
C HIS A 343 7.95 -2.66 14.87
N GLU A 344 9.06 -3.37 14.58
CA GLU A 344 10.05 -3.79 15.57
C GLU A 344 11.12 -2.73 15.80
N PHE A 345 11.51 -2.00 14.74
CA PHE A 345 12.57 -0.98 14.78
C PHE A 345 12.37 0.02 15.92
N ARG A 346 11.18 0.60 16.00
CA ARG A 346 10.85 1.62 17.00
C ARG A 346 11.00 1.12 18.45
N TYR A 347 10.51 -0.10 18.72
CA TYR A 347 10.47 -0.65 20.07
C TYR A 347 11.79 -1.27 20.53
N ARG A 348 12.68 -1.57 19.59
CA ARG A 348 14.01 -2.10 19.87
C ARG A 348 14.98 -1.06 20.46
N ASP A 349 14.64 0.22 20.45
CA ASP A 349 15.52 1.33 20.82
C ASP A 349 16.83 1.32 20.00
N PRO A 350 16.74 1.53 18.66
CA PRO A 350 17.86 1.39 17.74
C PRO A 350 18.91 2.48 17.96
N ILE A 351 20.18 2.14 17.73
CA ILE A 351 21.27 3.13 17.77
C ILE A 351 21.24 3.91 16.46
N VAL A 352 20.78 5.14 16.54
CA VAL A 352 20.60 6.07 15.42
C VAL A 352 21.22 7.43 15.78
N ASN A 353 21.81 8.11 14.80
CA ASN A 353 22.39 9.45 14.96
C ASN A 353 22.42 10.19 13.61
N GLU A 354 23.00 11.40 13.58
CA GLU A 354 23.09 12.26 12.40
C GLU A 354 23.89 11.67 11.22
N LYS A 355 24.64 10.59 11.41
CA LYS A 355 25.36 9.85 10.36
C LYS A 355 24.62 8.61 9.88
N THR A 356 23.45 8.37 10.43
CA THR A 356 22.58 7.27 10.00
C THR A 356 21.64 7.77 8.91
N LEU A 357 21.59 7.05 7.78
CA LEU A 357 20.58 7.23 6.76
C LEU A 357 19.49 6.18 6.91
N ILE A 358 18.27 6.60 7.13
CA ILE A 358 17.10 5.75 7.04
C ILE A 358 16.61 5.74 5.59
N VAL A 359 16.41 4.54 5.03
CA VAL A 359 15.75 4.35 3.74
C VAL A 359 14.40 3.68 4.02
N ALA A 360 13.32 4.45 3.92
CA ALA A 360 11.98 3.96 4.22
C ALA A 360 11.27 3.53 2.93
N LEU A 361 10.88 2.26 2.82
CA LEU A 361 10.19 1.74 1.64
C LEU A 361 8.70 1.54 1.95
N SER A 362 7.84 2.12 1.11
CA SER A 362 6.40 1.90 1.16
C SER A 362 5.77 2.15 -0.20
N GLN A 363 4.95 1.23 -0.70
CA GLN A 363 4.22 1.45 -1.96
C GLN A 363 3.22 2.60 -1.80
N SER A 364 2.39 2.56 -0.75
CA SER A 364 1.34 3.56 -0.50
C SER A 364 1.84 4.84 0.15
N GLY A 365 2.97 4.79 0.86
CA GLY A 365 3.46 5.89 1.70
C GLY A 365 2.60 6.19 2.94
N GLU A 366 1.65 5.28 3.27
CA GLU A 366 0.69 5.43 4.37
C GLU A 366 0.76 4.29 5.39
N THR A 367 1.77 3.43 5.31
CA THR A 367 1.95 2.34 6.27
C THR A 367 2.33 2.92 7.63
N MET A 368 1.44 2.79 8.62
CA MET A 368 1.60 3.46 9.92
C MET A 368 2.90 3.07 10.63
N ASP A 369 3.21 1.78 10.71
CA ASP A 369 4.45 1.32 11.32
C ASP A 369 5.70 1.95 10.68
N THR A 370 5.71 2.10 9.36
CA THR A 370 6.83 2.74 8.64
C THR A 370 6.91 4.23 8.94
N LEU A 371 5.78 4.92 9.02
CA LEU A 371 5.70 6.33 9.42
C LEU A 371 6.23 6.54 10.83
N MET A 372 5.80 5.71 11.77
CA MET A 372 6.24 5.81 13.16
C MET A 372 7.73 5.49 13.34
N ALA A 373 8.27 4.53 12.56
CA ALA A 373 9.70 4.25 12.54
C ALA A 373 10.51 5.45 12.02
N VAL A 374 10.03 6.12 10.97
CA VAL A 374 10.64 7.32 10.40
C VAL A 374 10.64 8.48 11.42
N ARG A 375 9.50 8.75 12.05
CA ARG A 375 9.38 9.79 13.08
C ARG A 375 10.37 9.56 14.22
N HIS A 376 10.40 8.33 14.75
CA HIS A 376 11.33 7.94 15.80
C HIS A 376 12.80 8.14 15.41
N ALA A 377 13.20 7.77 14.20
CA ALA A 377 14.56 7.96 13.73
C ALA A 377 14.94 9.45 13.54
N ARG A 378 14.00 10.26 13.03
CA ARG A 378 14.20 11.71 12.86
C ARG A 378 14.36 12.43 14.20
N GLU A 379 13.61 12.05 15.22
CA GLU A 379 13.76 12.56 16.58
C GLU A 379 15.18 12.33 17.14
N GLN A 380 15.84 11.25 16.70
CA GLN A 380 17.23 10.92 17.06
C GLN A 380 18.27 11.55 16.10
N GLY A 381 17.86 12.37 15.14
CA GLY A 381 18.72 13.13 14.23
C GLY A 381 19.09 12.43 12.93
N ALA A 382 18.57 11.23 12.63
CA ALA A 382 18.83 10.56 11.37
C ALA A 382 18.25 11.32 10.18
N LYS A 383 18.90 11.18 9.01
CA LYS A 383 18.36 11.60 7.73
C LYS A 383 17.48 10.48 7.14
N VAL A 384 16.40 10.88 6.47
CA VAL A 384 15.43 9.95 5.91
C VAL A 384 15.25 10.20 4.41
N ILE A 385 15.43 9.13 3.63
CA ILE A 385 15.00 9.07 2.23
C ILE A 385 13.87 8.05 2.15
N SER A 386 12.72 8.44 1.63
CA SER A 386 11.63 7.50 1.34
C SER A 386 11.68 7.04 -0.12
N ILE A 387 11.35 5.77 -0.35
CA ILE A 387 11.08 5.21 -1.68
C ILE A 387 9.59 4.85 -1.72
N CYS A 388 8.82 5.62 -2.50
CA CYS A 388 7.37 5.51 -2.56
C CYS A 388 6.85 5.46 -4.00
N ASN A 389 5.63 4.93 -4.17
CA ASN A 389 4.94 4.98 -5.46
C ASN A 389 3.85 6.07 -5.49
N THR A 390 3.20 6.33 -4.35
CA THR A 390 2.07 7.25 -4.28
C THR A 390 2.55 8.67 -3.98
N HIS A 391 2.36 9.58 -4.96
CA HIS A 391 2.62 11.00 -4.79
C HIS A 391 1.65 11.61 -3.75
N GLY A 392 2.14 12.60 -2.99
CA GLY A 392 1.34 13.31 -2.00
C GLY A 392 1.02 12.49 -0.73
N SER A 393 1.55 11.27 -0.59
CA SER A 393 1.36 10.47 0.61
C SER A 393 2.18 10.99 1.81
N THR A 394 1.86 10.50 3.01
CA THR A 394 2.42 11.03 4.26
C THR A 394 3.93 10.75 4.39
N LEU A 395 4.40 9.56 4.01
CA LEU A 395 5.80 9.18 4.17
C LEU A 395 6.79 10.08 3.40
N PRO A 396 6.58 10.39 2.10
CA PRO A 396 7.42 11.36 1.38
C PRO A 396 7.46 12.73 2.02
N ARG A 397 6.33 13.22 2.53
CA ARG A 397 6.24 14.55 3.17
C ARG A 397 7.00 14.62 4.49
N GLU A 398 7.05 13.54 5.23
CA GLU A 398 7.74 13.45 6.51
C GLU A 398 9.21 13.03 6.37
N SER A 399 9.68 12.74 5.16
CA SER A 399 11.07 12.42 4.84
C SER A 399 11.87 13.66 4.47
N ASP A 400 13.21 13.62 4.63
CA ASP A 400 14.10 14.69 4.16
C ASP A 400 14.14 14.74 2.62
N ALA A 401 13.97 13.59 1.96
CA ALA A 401 13.82 13.48 0.50
C ALA A 401 12.98 12.25 0.13
N ALA A 402 12.43 12.26 -1.09
CA ALA A 402 11.65 11.16 -1.63
C ALA A 402 12.14 10.77 -3.03
N LEU A 403 12.22 9.47 -3.27
CA LEU A 403 12.47 8.88 -4.57
C LEU A 403 11.21 8.11 -5.00
N TYR A 404 10.57 8.57 -6.08
CA TYR A 404 9.35 7.96 -6.56
C TYR A 404 9.64 6.86 -7.60
N THR A 405 8.87 5.78 -7.52
CA THR A 405 9.02 4.62 -8.42
C THR A 405 8.28 4.79 -9.74
N HIS A 406 7.29 5.69 -9.82
CA HIS A 406 6.47 5.94 -11.02
C HIS A 406 5.86 4.68 -11.64
N ALA A 407 5.56 3.66 -10.83
CA ALA A 407 5.04 2.37 -11.30
C ALA A 407 3.53 2.41 -11.67
N GLY A 408 2.90 3.58 -11.58
CA GLY A 408 1.45 3.71 -11.73
C GLY A 408 0.66 3.09 -10.56
N PRO A 409 -0.67 3.13 -10.58
CA PRO A 409 -1.50 2.58 -9.52
C PRO A 409 -1.33 1.05 -9.43
N GLU A 410 -1.20 0.53 -8.20
CA GLU A 410 -1.20 -0.90 -7.89
C GLU A 410 -2.39 -1.19 -6.97
N ILE A 411 -3.38 -1.95 -7.48
CA ILE A 411 -4.71 -2.12 -6.89
C ILE A 411 -4.84 -3.47 -6.19
N ALA A 412 -4.30 -4.54 -6.79
CA ALA A 412 -4.30 -5.86 -6.15
C ALA A 412 -3.67 -5.77 -4.76
N VAL A 413 -4.30 -6.38 -3.76
CA VAL A 413 -3.83 -6.30 -2.37
C VAL A 413 -2.42 -6.86 -2.23
N ALA A 414 -2.15 -8.01 -2.83
CA ALA A 414 -0.81 -8.59 -2.90
C ALA A 414 0.06 -7.78 -3.89
N SER A 415 1.14 -7.18 -3.41
CA SER A 415 2.03 -6.34 -4.22
C SER A 415 2.83 -7.15 -5.22
N THR A 416 2.98 -6.65 -6.45
CA THR A 416 3.74 -7.27 -7.55
C THR A 416 4.71 -6.30 -8.21
N LYS A 417 4.23 -5.41 -9.08
CA LYS A 417 5.07 -4.46 -9.82
C LYS A 417 5.80 -3.46 -8.91
N ALA A 418 5.17 -3.07 -7.81
CA ALA A 418 5.80 -2.17 -6.84
C ALA A 418 7.02 -2.79 -6.17
N PHE A 419 7.07 -4.12 -5.99
CA PHE A 419 8.25 -4.81 -5.47
C PHE A 419 9.48 -4.63 -6.38
N LEU A 420 9.32 -4.89 -7.70
CA LEU A 420 10.41 -4.70 -8.66
C LEU A 420 10.82 -3.23 -8.78
N ALA A 421 9.85 -2.33 -8.79
CA ALA A 421 10.09 -0.90 -8.85
C ALA A 421 10.84 -0.38 -7.60
N GLN A 422 10.49 -0.86 -6.40
CA GLN A 422 11.20 -0.53 -5.16
C GLN A 422 12.65 -1.03 -5.17
N ILE A 423 12.89 -2.26 -5.63
CA ILE A 423 14.26 -2.80 -5.80
C ILE A 423 15.04 -1.92 -6.78
N THR A 424 14.44 -1.57 -7.92
CA THR A 424 15.07 -0.73 -8.94
C THR A 424 15.44 0.66 -8.39
N ALA A 425 14.51 1.31 -7.70
CA ALA A 425 14.76 2.61 -7.06
C ALA A 425 15.86 2.53 -5.98
N ALA A 426 15.85 1.47 -5.17
CA ALA A 426 16.88 1.25 -4.16
C ALA A 426 18.27 0.96 -4.78
N TYR A 427 18.31 0.29 -5.93
CA TYR A 427 19.55 0.11 -6.70
C TYR A 427 20.07 1.44 -7.24
N LEU A 428 19.19 2.30 -7.78
CA LEU A 428 19.57 3.65 -8.22
C LEU A 428 20.14 4.46 -7.06
N LEU A 429 19.50 4.43 -5.89
CA LEU A 429 20.01 5.09 -4.68
C LEU A 429 21.39 4.55 -4.28
N GLY A 430 21.56 3.23 -4.28
CA GLY A 430 22.85 2.59 -3.98
C GLY A 430 23.95 2.98 -4.97
N LEU A 431 23.66 3.01 -6.26
CA LEU A 431 24.61 3.45 -7.30
C LEU A 431 24.94 4.94 -7.16
N TYR A 432 23.94 5.78 -6.87
CA TYR A 432 24.15 7.21 -6.64
C TYR A 432 25.07 7.46 -5.45
N LEU A 433 24.81 6.80 -4.31
CA LEU A 433 25.69 6.88 -3.15
C LEU A 433 27.11 6.37 -3.45
N ALA A 434 27.24 5.30 -4.23
CA ALA A 434 28.55 4.78 -4.64
C ALA A 434 29.31 5.74 -5.56
N GLN A 435 28.60 6.40 -6.50
CA GLN A 435 29.15 7.46 -7.35
C GLN A 435 29.61 8.66 -6.51
N LEU A 436 28.72 9.15 -5.66
CA LEU A 436 28.96 10.31 -4.81
C LEU A 436 30.18 10.14 -3.88
N ARG A 437 30.37 8.93 -3.37
CA ARG A 437 31.45 8.58 -2.43
C ARG A 437 32.74 8.10 -3.15
N GLY A 438 32.71 7.95 -4.47
CA GLY A 438 33.86 7.45 -5.24
C GLY A 438 34.16 5.97 -5.02
N ASN A 439 33.19 5.18 -4.56
CA ASN A 439 33.35 3.74 -4.37
C ASN A 439 33.24 2.94 -5.66
N LYS A 440 32.66 3.56 -6.72
CA LYS A 440 32.53 3.02 -8.07
C LYS A 440 32.99 4.05 -9.09
N TYR A 441 33.70 3.59 -10.11
CA TYR A 441 34.07 4.43 -11.26
C TYR A 441 32.87 4.60 -12.20
N LYS A 442 32.92 5.65 -13.02
CA LYS A 442 31.84 6.01 -13.93
C LYS A 442 31.50 4.88 -14.91
N ASP A 443 32.50 4.20 -15.46
CA ASP A 443 32.34 3.07 -16.40
C ASP A 443 31.71 1.84 -15.72
N GLU A 444 32.05 1.57 -14.47
CA GLU A 444 31.40 0.50 -13.69
C GLU A 444 29.91 0.80 -13.46
N ILE A 445 29.57 2.05 -13.09
CA ILE A 445 28.19 2.49 -12.92
C ILE A 445 27.43 2.42 -14.22
N ALA A 446 28.02 2.92 -15.33
CA ALA A 446 27.41 2.86 -16.65
C ALA A 446 27.13 1.42 -17.10
N SER A 447 28.03 0.48 -16.79
CA SER A 447 27.84 -0.95 -17.09
C SER A 447 26.65 -1.54 -16.31
N ILE A 448 26.51 -1.21 -15.02
CA ILE A 448 25.39 -1.70 -14.19
C ILE A 448 24.08 -1.07 -14.66
N LEU A 449 24.07 0.23 -14.97
CA LEU A 449 22.89 0.93 -15.49
C LEU A 449 22.45 0.35 -16.85
N ALA A 450 23.39 0.02 -17.74
CA ALA A 450 23.07 -0.64 -19.01
C ALA A 450 22.39 -2.00 -18.79
N GLU A 451 22.84 -2.78 -17.81
CA GLU A 451 22.16 -4.03 -17.44
C GLU A 451 20.78 -3.78 -16.84
N LEU A 452 20.61 -2.75 -16.00
CA LEU A 452 19.28 -2.36 -15.46
C LEU A 452 18.34 -1.93 -16.60
N GLN A 453 18.82 -1.17 -17.58
CA GLN A 453 18.04 -0.75 -18.75
C GLN A 453 17.60 -1.92 -19.63
N ASN A 454 18.31 -3.05 -19.59
CA ASN A 454 17.94 -4.28 -20.28
C ASN A 454 16.92 -5.13 -19.50
N MET A 455 16.67 -4.84 -18.20
CA MET A 455 15.77 -5.64 -17.37
C MET A 455 14.32 -5.65 -17.86
N PRO A 456 13.70 -4.53 -18.32
CA PRO A 456 12.34 -4.55 -18.84
C PRO A 456 12.16 -5.61 -19.95
N ALA A 457 13.05 -5.68 -20.91
CA ALA A 457 12.99 -6.68 -21.99
C ALA A 457 13.18 -8.12 -21.47
N LYS A 458 14.06 -8.32 -20.49
CA LYS A 458 14.27 -9.63 -19.85
C LYS A 458 13.06 -10.05 -19.01
N ILE A 459 12.44 -9.14 -18.29
CA ILE A 459 11.20 -9.39 -17.54
C ILE A 459 10.07 -9.75 -18.49
N GLN A 460 9.92 -9.01 -19.60
CA GLN A 460 8.92 -9.32 -20.63
C GLN A 460 9.11 -10.74 -21.16
N LYS A 461 10.35 -11.14 -21.43
CA LYS A 461 10.66 -12.51 -21.89
C LYS A 461 10.24 -13.58 -20.87
N VAL A 462 10.35 -13.32 -19.56
CA VAL A 462 9.87 -14.24 -18.52
C VAL A 462 8.35 -14.35 -18.57
N ILE A 463 7.66 -13.22 -18.70
CA ILE A 463 6.19 -13.15 -18.79
C ILE A 463 5.69 -13.86 -20.05
N ASP A 464 6.31 -13.64 -21.20
CA ASP A 464 5.92 -14.28 -22.47
C ASP A 464 6.07 -15.82 -22.46
N ASN A 465 6.84 -16.35 -21.50
CA ASN A 465 7.07 -17.80 -21.35
C ASN A 465 6.39 -18.36 -20.08
N ASP A 466 5.28 -17.81 -19.67
CA ASP A 466 4.61 -18.12 -18.40
C ASP A 466 3.80 -19.43 -18.38
N THR A 467 3.54 -20.04 -19.54
CA THR A 467 2.65 -21.22 -19.69
C THR A 467 3.03 -22.34 -18.75
N GLN A 468 4.31 -22.71 -18.70
CA GLN A 468 4.79 -23.77 -17.82
C GLN A 468 4.59 -23.45 -16.34
N VAL A 469 4.73 -22.16 -15.98
CA VAL A 469 4.54 -21.71 -14.59
C VAL A 469 3.08 -21.73 -14.21
N LYS A 470 2.17 -21.33 -15.12
CA LYS A 470 0.73 -21.40 -14.95
C LYS A 470 0.25 -22.85 -14.81
N GLU A 471 0.73 -23.76 -15.66
CA GLU A 471 0.44 -25.20 -15.57
C GLU A 471 0.88 -25.79 -14.23
N LEU A 472 2.05 -25.40 -13.74
CA LEU A 472 2.55 -25.80 -12.42
C LEU A 472 1.63 -25.30 -11.29
N GLY A 473 1.13 -24.08 -11.37
CA GLY A 473 0.14 -23.54 -10.42
C GLY A 473 -1.12 -24.40 -10.35
N VAL A 474 -1.64 -24.83 -11.49
CA VAL A 474 -2.79 -25.74 -11.57
C VAL A 474 -2.46 -27.13 -11.01
N GLU A 475 -1.29 -27.67 -11.32
CA GLU A 475 -0.82 -28.99 -10.80
C GLU A 475 -0.76 -28.97 -9.27
N MET A 476 -0.36 -27.87 -8.67
CA MET A 476 -0.10 -27.74 -7.24
C MET A 476 -1.28 -27.21 -6.41
N LYS A 477 -2.47 -27.05 -6.99
CA LYS A 477 -3.63 -26.45 -6.31
C LYS A 477 -4.04 -27.17 -5.01
N ASP A 478 -3.74 -28.45 -4.89
CA ASP A 478 -4.11 -29.28 -3.73
C ASP A 478 -2.94 -29.43 -2.72
N ALA A 479 -1.81 -28.75 -2.94
CA ALA A 479 -0.69 -28.76 -2.00
C ALA A 479 -1.11 -28.15 -0.66
N SER A 480 -0.72 -28.80 0.45
CA SER A 480 -0.99 -28.33 1.81
C SER A 480 0.06 -27.35 2.32
N SER A 481 1.30 -27.49 1.86
CA SER A 481 2.42 -26.63 2.21
C SER A 481 3.44 -26.55 1.07
N VAL A 482 4.21 -25.46 1.02
CA VAL A 482 5.30 -25.27 0.06
C VAL A 482 6.49 -24.62 0.77
N ILE A 483 7.68 -25.17 0.56
CA ILE A 483 8.91 -24.61 1.10
C ILE A 483 9.66 -23.86 -0.01
N PHE A 484 10.17 -22.67 0.32
CA PHE A 484 10.95 -21.84 -0.60
C PHE A 484 12.38 -21.71 -0.08
N LEU A 485 13.35 -21.94 -0.94
CA LEU A 485 14.77 -21.90 -0.60
C LEU A 485 15.53 -20.92 -1.49
N GLY A 486 16.44 -20.15 -0.89
CA GLY A 486 17.35 -19.28 -1.61
C GLY A 486 18.63 -19.00 -0.84
N ARG A 487 19.65 -18.53 -1.53
CA ARG A 487 20.89 -18.01 -0.93
C ARG A 487 21.23 -16.63 -1.47
N HIS A 488 21.93 -15.82 -0.65
CA HIS A 488 22.29 -14.45 -1.02
C HIS A 488 21.05 -13.67 -1.45
N VAL A 489 21.03 -12.99 -2.59
CA VAL A 489 19.85 -12.28 -3.11
C VAL A 489 18.65 -13.20 -3.39
N GLY A 490 18.87 -14.49 -3.59
CA GLY A 490 17.79 -15.47 -3.77
C GLY A 490 17.03 -15.78 -2.47
N PHE A 491 17.60 -15.50 -1.28
CA PHE A 491 16.89 -15.72 -0.02
C PHE A 491 15.71 -14.77 0.17
N PRO A 492 15.85 -13.43 0.07
CA PRO A 492 14.68 -12.55 0.13
C PRO A 492 13.68 -12.78 -1.01
N VAL A 493 14.11 -13.25 -2.19
CA VAL A 493 13.20 -13.66 -3.27
C VAL A 493 12.37 -14.89 -2.87
N ALA A 494 12.99 -15.88 -2.23
CA ALA A 494 12.30 -17.05 -1.67
C ALA A 494 11.28 -16.65 -0.59
N MET A 495 11.64 -15.69 0.28
CA MET A 495 10.73 -15.15 1.29
C MET A 495 9.53 -14.44 0.66
N GLU A 496 9.75 -13.63 -0.39
CA GLU A 496 8.69 -12.94 -1.13
C GLU A 496 7.77 -13.94 -1.84
N GLY A 497 8.32 -14.96 -2.49
CA GLY A 497 7.53 -16.04 -3.12
C GLY A 497 6.64 -16.77 -2.13
N ALA A 498 7.17 -17.08 -0.94
CA ALA A 498 6.41 -17.69 0.15
C ALA A 498 5.31 -16.74 0.66
N LEU A 499 5.58 -15.43 0.75
CA LEU A 499 4.60 -14.43 1.15
C LEU A 499 3.46 -14.36 0.12
N LYS A 500 3.76 -14.21 -1.17
CA LYS A 500 2.73 -14.17 -2.24
C LYS A 500 1.85 -15.40 -2.21
N LEU A 501 2.44 -16.58 -2.07
CA LEU A 501 1.67 -17.82 -2.05
C LEU A 501 0.69 -17.85 -0.87
N LYS A 502 1.15 -17.56 0.35
CA LYS A 502 0.27 -17.60 1.53
C LYS A 502 -0.82 -16.53 1.51
N GLU A 503 -0.53 -15.33 0.98
CA GLU A 503 -1.48 -14.22 0.92
C GLU A 503 -2.72 -14.54 0.09
N ILE A 504 -2.54 -15.13 -1.09
CA ILE A 504 -3.64 -15.29 -2.07
C ILE A 504 -4.15 -16.72 -2.20
N THR A 505 -3.40 -17.73 -1.71
CA THR A 505 -3.83 -19.14 -1.81
C THR A 505 -4.20 -19.76 -0.47
N TYR A 506 -3.81 -19.13 0.64
CA TYR A 506 -3.95 -19.61 2.02
C TYR A 506 -3.22 -20.93 2.30
N ILE A 507 -2.31 -21.34 1.41
CA ILE A 507 -1.41 -22.48 1.62
C ILE A 507 -0.31 -22.05 2.59
N HIS A 508 0.04 -22.90 3.55
CA HIS A 508 1.18 -22.66 4.43
C HIS A 508 2.47 -22.66 3.60
N ALA A 509 3.14 -21.53 3.53
CA ALA A 509 4.36 -21.36 2.74
C ALA A 509 5.45 -20.68 3.58
N GLU A 510 6.65 -21.25 3.60
CA GLU A 510 7.78 -20.71 4.34
C GLU A 510 9.01 -20.57 3.45
N GLY A 511 9.73 -19.45 3.62
CA GLY A 511 11.01 -19.21 2.96
C GLY A 511 12.18 -19.38 3.93
N PHE A 512 13.23 -20.09 3.49
CA PHE A 512 14.43 -20.29 4.30
C PHE A 512 15.69 -19.92 3.51
N ALA A 513 16.69 -19.41 4.21
CA ALA A 513 18.04 -19.42 3.70
C ALA A 513 18.47 -20.90 3.50
N ALA A 514 18.78 -21.29 2.25
CA ALA A 514 19.04 -22.69 1.94
C ALA A 514 20.18 -23.33 2.76
N GLY A 515 21.10 -22.50 3.26
CA GLY A 515 22.14 -22.97 4.17
C GLY A 515 21.62 -23.35 5.56
N GLU A 516 20.52 -22.69 6.00
CA GLU A 516 19.90 -22.92 7.31
C GLU A 516 19.06 -24.21 7.35
N LEU A 517 18.74 -24.77 6.16
CA LEU A 517 17.92 -25.98 6.05
C LEU A 517 18.38 -27.11 6.98
N LYS A 518 19.69 -27.32 7.10
CA LYS A 518 20.29 -28.38 7.94
C LYS A 518 20.15 -28.15 9.45
N HIS A 519 19.80 -26.94 9.85
CA HIS A 519 19.72 -26.53 11.26
C HIS A 519 18.30 -26.59 11.83
N GLY A 520 17.42 -27.35 11.19
CA GLY A 520 16.03 -27.60 11.65
C GLY A 520 15.05 -27.81 10.51
N PRO A 521 14.87 -26.87 9.57
CA PRO A 521 13.78 -26.92 8.57
C PRO A 521 13.78 -28.17 7.68
N ILE A 522 14.90 -28.86 7.51
CA ILE A 522 15.01 -30.12 6.77
C ILE A 522 14.11 -31.22 7.34
N ALA A 523 13.70 -31.10 8.60
CA ALA A 523 12.76 -32.01 9.24
C ALA A 523 11.34 -31.94 8.62
N LEU A 524 11.02 -30.88 7.89
CA LEU A 524 9.75 -30.68 7.18
C LEU A 524 9.73 -31.39 5.81
N ILE A 525 10.87 -31.89 5.35
CA ILE A 525 10.96 -32.55 4.05
C ILE A 525 10.51 -33.99 4.16
N ASP A 526 9.47 -34.33 3.43
CA ASP A 526 8.91 -35.67 3.30
C ASP A 526 8.65 -35.98 1.81
N GLU A 527 8.24 -37.23 1.53
CA GLU A 527 7.97 -37.71 0.16
C GLU A 527 6.91 -36.82 -0.54
N GLY A 528 7.27 -36.25 -1.68
CA GLY A 528 6.41 -35.37 -2.47
C GLY A 528 6.27 -33.94 -1.92
N GLN A 529 6.95 -33.57 -0.81
CA GLN A 529 6.90 -32.19 -0.31
C GLN A 529 7.41 -31.21 -1.36
N PRO A 530 6.60 -30.24 -1.80
CA PRO A 530 7.06 -29.25 -2.78
C PRO A 530 8.11 -28.31 -2.19
N VAL A 531 9.22 -28.17 -2.91
CA VAL A 531 10.32 -27.27 -2.55
C VAL A 531 10.71 -26.45 -3.78
N ILE A 532 10.47 -25.13 -3.71
CA ILE A 532 10.86 -24.18 -4.73
C ILE A 532 12.23 -23.61 -4.37
N VAL A 533 13.20 -23.71 -5.30
CA VAL A 533 14.58 -23.25 -5.06
C VAL A 533 14.97 -22.18 -6.04
N VAL A 534 15.34 -21.00 -5.54
CA VAL A 534 15.91 -19.89 -6.34
C VAL A 534 17.43 -20.07 -6.42
N VAL A 535 17.92 -20.39 -7.59
CA VAL A 535 19.33 -20.68 -7.84
C VAL A 535 20.04 -19.42 -8.35
N PRO A 536 21.15 -18.98 -7.74
CA PRO A 536 21.91 -17.83 -8.22
C PRO A 536 22.60 -18.15 -9.55
N SER A 537 22.87 -17.10 -10.34
CA SER A 537 23.62 -17.26 -11.62
C SER A 537 24.92 -18.02 -11.42
N ALA A 538 25.20 -18.95 -12.33
CA ALA A 538 26.47 -19.68 -12.39
C ALA A 538 27.66 -18.76 -12.70
N ASN A 539 27.40 -17.62 -13.37
CA ASN A 539 28.38 -16.60 -13.73
C ASN A 539 28.72 -15.62 -12.59
N GLY A 540 28.16 -15.83 -11.38
CA GLY A 540 28.40 -15.03 -10.19
C GLY A 540 29.62 -15.49 -9.39
N ARG A 541 29.47 -15.47 -8.04
CA ARG A 541 30.47 -16.05 -7.12
C ARG A 541 30.41 -17.57 -7.24
N ASP A 542 31.42 -18.16 -7.86
CA ASP A 542 31.50 -19.58 -8.25
C ASP A 542 31.08 -20.58 -7.16
N SER A 543 31.42 -20.29 -5.90
CA SER A 543 31.08 -21.18 -4.80
C SER A 543 29.60 -21.15 -4.40
N LEU A 544 28.86 -20.09 -4.73
CA LEU A 544 27.47 -19.93 -4.28
C LEU A 544 26.51 -20.82 -5.06
N HIS A 545 26.61 -20.85 -6.38
CA HIS A 545 25.80 -21.69 -7.26
C HIS A 545 25.93 -23.17 -6.87
N GLY A 546 27.14 -23.71 -6.80
CA GLY A 546 27.37 -25.10 -6.41
C GLY A 546 26.85 -25.44 -5.00
N LYS A 547 26.82 -24.47 -4.06
CA LYS A 547 26.23 -24.66 -2.73
C LYS A 547 24.71 -24.82 -2.80
N VAL A 548 24.04 -24.09 -3.67
CA VAL A 548 22.58 -24.22 -3.85
C VAL A 548 22.25 -25.52 -4.56
N VAL A 549 23.02 -25.91 -5.59
CA VAL A 549 22.86 -27.24 -6.22
C VAL A 549 22.99 -28.36 -5.19
N SER A 550 23.94 -28.28 -4.25
CA SER A 550 24.03 -29.24 -3.14
C SER A 550 22.78 -29.24 -2.24
N ASN A 551 22.20 -28.07 -1.97
CA ASN A 551 20.97 -28.01 -1.18
C ASN A 551 19.77 -28.66 -1.91
N ILE A 552 19.68 -28.51 -3.24
CA ILE A 552 18.66 -29.21 -4.04
C ILE A 552 18.83 -30.73 -3.91
N GLN A 553 20.05 -31.24 -4.03
CA GLN A 553 20.36 -32.67 -3.86
C GLN A 553 19.95 -33.18 -2.46
N GLU A 554 20.16 -32.37 -1.42
CA GLU A 554 19.85 -32.74 -0.03
C GLU A 554 18.34 -32.90 0.21
N VAL A 555 17.51 -32.00 -0.33
CA VAL A 555 16.05 -32.13 -0.20
C VAL A 555 15.50 -33.23 -1.09
N ARG A 556 16.03 -33.38 -2.31
CA ARG A 556 15.65 -34.44 -3.24
C ARG A 556 15.97 -35.83 -2.69
N ALA A 557 17.11 -35.99 -2.01
CA ALA A 557 17.47 -37.24 -1.35
C ALA A 557 16.49 -37.68 -0.25
N ARG A 558 15.59 -36.79 0.18
CA ARG A 558 14.53 -37.02 1.18
C ARG A 558 13.14 -37.12 0.57
N GLY A 559 13.04 -37.21 -0.76
CA GLY A 559 11.77 -37.36 -1.46
C GLY A 559 11.08 -36.06 -1.84
N ALA A 560 11.70 -34.88 -1.65
CA ALA A 560 11.09 -33.60 -2.05
C ALA A 560 10.77 -33.55 -3.54
N PHE A 561 9.61 -32.99 -3.89
CA PHE A 561 9.30 -32.56 -5.26
C PHE A 561 9.94 -31.20 -5.52
N THR A 562 10.99 -31.20 -6.34
CA THR A 562 11.85 -30.02 -6.52
C THR A 562 11.47 -29.19 -7.72
N ILE A 563 11.15 -27.92 -7.48
CA ILE A 563 10.87 -26.88 -8.47
C ILE A 563 12.03 -25.90 -8.45
N VAL A 564 12.76 -25.79 -9.54
CA VAL A 564 14.00 -25.01 -9.59
C VAL A 564 13.83 -23.83 -10.53
N ILE A 565 14.11 -22.62 -10.02
CA ILE A 565 14.22 -21.39 -10.82
C ILE A 565 15.70 -21.13 -11.03
N ALA A 566 16.16 -21.18 -12.27
CA ALA A 566 17.56 -21.04 -12.62
C ALA A 566 17.74 -20.26 -13.94
N GLU A 567 18.98 -19.86 -14.22
CA GLU A 567 19.36 -19.19 -15.46
C GLU A 567 19.22 -20.13 -16.67
N GLU A 568 18.83 -19.58 -17.81
CA GLU A 568 18.76 -20.33 -19.07
C GLU A 568 20.11 -21.01 -19.36
N GLY A 569 20.08 -22.31 -19.67
CA GLY A 569 21.29 -23.09 -19.99
C GLY A 569 22.03 -23.64 -18.77
N ASP A 570 21.49 -23.52 -17.55
CA ASP A 570 22.10 -24.13 -16.37
C ASP A 570 21.91 -25.65 -16.38
N GLU A 571 22.94 -26.36 -16.86
CA GLU A 571 22.96 -27.81 -16.94
C GLU A 571 23.16 -28.50 -15.58
N ALA A 572 23.70 -27.78 -14.58
CA ALA A 572 24.05 -28.38 -13.29
C ALA A 572 22.81 -28.68 -12.43
N VAL A 573 21.72 -27.94 -12.61
CA VAL A 573 20.47 -28.13 -11.85
C VAL A 573 19.53 -29.15 -12.49
N LYS A 574 19.59 -29.34 -13.81
CA LYS A 574 18.67 -30.20 -14.59
C LYS A 574 18.47 -31.61 -14.01
N PRO A 575 19.52 -32.34 -13.58
CA PRO A 575 19.35 -33.70 -13.04
C PRO A 575 18.57 -33.75 -11.72
N TYR A 576 18.41 -32.60 -11.06
CA TYR A 576 17.86 -32.49 -9.71
C TYR A 576 16.53 -31.72 -9.64
N ALA A 577 16.03 -31.23 -10.78
CA ALA A 577 14.78 -30.50 -10.89
C ALA A 577 13.68 -31.43 -11.43
N ASP A 578 12.59 -31.61 -10.69
CA ASP A 578 11.37 -32.24 -11.18
C ASP A 578 10.60 -31.27 -12.11
N ARG A 579 10.69 -29.98 -11.81
CA ARG A 579 10.24 -28.88 -12.67
C ARG A 579 11.34 -27.81 -12.73
N LEU A 580 11.70 -27.39 -13.93
CA LEU A 580 12.71 -26.36 -14.16
C LEU A 580 12.08 -25.14 -14.82
N ILE A 581 12.11 -24.01 -14.15
CA ILE A 581 11.70 -22.69 -14.66
C ILE A 581 12.96 -21.91 -14.96
N THR A 582 13.07 -21.41 -16.19
CA THR A 582 14.28 -20.69 -16.62
C THR A 582 14.03 -19.19 -16.73
N VAL A 583 15.04 -18.41 -16.32
CA VAL A 583 15.06 -16.96 -16.47
C VAL A 583 16.27 -16.52 -17.28
N PRO A 584 16.22 -15.37 -17.99
CA PRO A 584 17.37 -14.86 -18.74
C PRO A 584 18.59 -14.62 -17.86
N ALA A 585 19.78 -14.78 -18.46
CA ALA A 585 21.04 -14.50 -17.78
C ALA A 585 21.17 -13.03 -17.39
N CYS A 586 21.69 -12.78 -16.18
CA CYS A 586 21.97 -11.43 -15.67
C CYS A 586 23.01 -11.46 -14.54
N PRO A 587 23.64 -10.31 -14.19
CA PRO A 587 24.45 -10.20 -12.99
C PRO A 587 23.69 -10.63 -11.73
N SER A 588 24.35 -11.38 -10.85
CA SER A 588 23.70 -11.99 -9.66
C SER A 588 22.93 -11.00 -8.78
N LEU A 589 23.43 -9.76 -8.62
CA LEU A 589 22.73 -8.74 -7.83
C LEU A 589 21.43 -8.25 -8.47
N LEU A 590 21.26 -8.40 -9.79
CA LEU A 590 20.07 -8.00 -10.52
C LEU A 590 19.07 -9.15 -10.71
N GLN A 591 19.48 -10.39 -10.45
CA GLN A 591 18.65 -11.58 -10.61
C GLN A 591 17.28 -11.53 -9.86
N PRO A 592 17.14 -10.86 -8.71
CA PRO A 592 15.84 -10.72 -8.05
C PRO A 592 14.76 -10.14 -8.96
N LEU A 593 15.10 -9.21 -9.86
CA LEU A 593 14.15 -8.62 -10.81
C LEU A 593 13.56 -9.64 -11.80
N LEU A 594 14.27 -10.75 -12.06
CA LEU A 594 13.81 -11.81 -12.96
C LEU A 594 13.23 -13.00 -12.20
N ALA A 595 13.89 -13.44 -11.12
CA ALA A 595 13.51 -14.65 -10.40
C ALA A 595 12.21 -14.50 -9.58
N THR A 596 11.79 -13.28 -9.26
CA THR A 596 10.52 -13.00 -8.56
C THR A 596 9.31 -13.20 -9.48
N VAL A 597 9.42 -12.83 -10.75
CA VAL A 597 8.30 -12.84 -11.70
C VAL A 597 7.60 -14.20 -11.81
N PRO A 598 8.31 -15.33 -12.03
CA PRO A 598 7.67 -16.63 -12.09
C PRO A 598 7.02 -17.04 -10.75
N LEU A 599 7.52 -16.57 -9.60
CA LEU A 599 6.90 -16.84 -8.30
C LEU A 599 5.55 -16.13 -8.14
N GLN A 600 5.43 -14.91 -8.65
CA GLN A 600 4.17 -14.16 -8.66
C GLN A 600 3.16 -14.81 -9.63
N ILE A 601 3.59 -15.19 -10.83
CA ILE A 601 2.75 -15.90 -11.82
C ILE A 601 2.26 -17.22 -11.23
N PHE A 602 3.15 -17.99 -10.60
CA PHE A 602 2.81 -19.26 -9.94
C PHE A 602 1.74 -19.08 -8.86
N ALA A 603 1.92 -18.12 -7.96
CA ALA A 603 0.98 -17.88 -6.89
C ALA A 603 -0.40 -17.44 -7.43
N CYS A 604 -0.43 -16.55 -8.43
CA CYS A 604 -1.64 -16.08 -9.10
C CYS A 604 -2.39 -17.26 -9.75
N ALA A 605 -1.73 -18.03 -10.60
CA ALA A 605 -2.33 -19.16 -11.29
C ALA A 605 -2.84 -20.25 -10.34
N LEU A 606 -2.13 -20.52 -9.24
CA LEU A 606 -2.56 -21.47 -8.22
C LEU A 606 -3.82 -20.96 -7.49
N ALA A 607 -3.88 -19.68 -7.13
CA ALA A 607 -5.05 -19.08 -6.50
C ALA A 607 -6.27 -19.11 -7.42
N GLU A 608 -6.11 -18.77 -8.70
CA GLU A 608 -7.16 -18.90 -9.72
C GLU A 608 -7.65 -20.34 -9.88
N ALA A 609 -6.73 -21.32 -9.94
CA ALA A 609 -7.09 -22.74 -10.02
C ALA A 609 -7.88 -23.25 -8.79
N LYS A 610 -7.72 -22.60 -7.64
CA LYS A 610 -8.52 -22.83 -6.43
C LYS A 610 -9.84 -22.07 -6.42
N GLY A 611 -10.09 -21.18 -7.40
CA GLY A 611 -11.27 -20.31 -7.46
C GLY A 611 -11.26 -19.21 -6.39
N LEU A 612 -10.06 -18.78 -5.95
CA LEU A 612 -9.88 -17.73 -4.96
C LEU A 612 -9.79 -16.35 -5.61
N ASP A 613 -10.20 -15.34 -4.89
CA ASP A 613 -10.05 -13.94 -5.31
C ASP A 613 -8.60 -13.49 -5.10
N VAL A 614 -7.86 -13.30 -6.18
CA VAL A 614 -6.44 -12.91 -6.13
C VAL A 614 -6.25 -11.42 -5.85
N ASP A 615 -7.25 -10.59 -6.17
CA ASP A 615 -7.18 -9.13 -5.99
C ASP A 615 -7.52 -8.72 -4.55
N GLN A 616 -8.49 -9.44 -3.94
CA GLN A 616 -9.02 -9.15 -2.60
C GLN A 616 -8.99 -10.40 -1.70
N PRO A 617 -7.79 -10.88 -1.32
CA PRO A 617 -7.68 -12.04 -0.46
C PRO A 617 -8.20 -11.72 0.96
N ARG A 618 -8.85 -12.71 1.60
CA ARG A 618 -9.46 -12.54 2.92
C ARG A 618 -8.45 -12.04 3.97
N ASN A 619 -8.92 -11.21 4.90
CA ASN A 619 -8.18 -10.71 6.06
C ASN A 619 -6.99 -9.80 5.73
N LEU A 620 -6.83 -9.37 4.48
CA LEU A 620 -5.75 -8.48 4.06
C LEU A 620 -6.31 -7.14 3.58
N ALA A 621 -5.50 -6.12 3.65
CA ALA A 621 -5.75 -4.81 3.07
C ALA A 621 -4.51 -4.34 2.30
N LYS A 622 -4.69 -3.56 1.23
CA LYS A 622 -3.58 -3.05 0.40
C LYS A 622 -2.58 -2.24 1.20
N SER A 623 -3.06 -1.50 2.21
CA SER A 623 -2.22 -0.64 3.04
C SER A 623 -2.71 -0.67 4.48
N VAL A 624 -1.80 -0.84 5.43
CA VAL A 624 -2.09 -0.88 6.87
C VAL A 624 -1.78 0.50 7.45
N THR A 625 -2.83 1.25 7.80
CA THR A 625 -2.74 2.63 8.30
C THR A 625 -3.07 2.77 9.77
N VAL A 626 -3.07 1.67 10.48
CA VAL A 626 -3.26 1.56 11.94
C VAL A 626 -2.14 0.72 12.52
N GLU A 627 -1.76 0.98 13.77
CA GLU A 627 -0.85 0.13 14.55
C GLU A 627 -1.58 -1.06 15.17
#